data_a2991dd03fe3bc322059540ac43eeff5
#
_entry.id   a2991dd03fe3bc322059540ac43eeff5
#
_cell.length_a   1.000
_cell.length_b   1.000
_cell.length_c   1.000
_cell.angle_alpha   90.00
_cell.angle_beta   90.00
_cell.angle_gamma   90.00
#
_symmetry.space_group_name_H-M   'P 1'
#
loop_
_entity.id
_entity.type
_entity.pdbx_description
1 polymer ?
#
loop_
_entity_poly.entity_id
_entity_poly.type
_entity_poly.pdbx_seq_one_letter_code
_entity_poly.pdbx_strand_id
1 'polypeptide(L)'
;MANGKSPNDITPIGYHNYRGNSDQKFGVKVDDRRRHVYVVGKTGVGKSTLLENMAIADIEAGRGIAFLDPHGESAEKLLDFIPEERLDDVIYFNPSDMEYPIAFNPMEQVGNEFRHLVASGIMGVFKKIWVDAWSARMEYILNNTLLALLELPNSTLLGVLRMFAEPPYRKKIVDNLQDPVIKAFWQNEFARYSQKLETEALAAIQNKVGQFVSNPLIRNILGQSRSTINMREIMDTGKIFIVNLSKGKMGEDNSALLGAMIISRLQLAAMSRVDIPEEKRRDFYMYVDEFQNFATDSFASILSEARKYRLSLTLAHQYIGQLVTNDGNTKVRDAVFGNVGTIITFRVGAADGEFLEKEFMPEFLQNDLVNLAKANIYIKLMIDGVSSKPFSATTLPPHIEPLVSYKDIIIKNTREHYGTPRKIVDARIASEWQANSDTAINEKIGRRDEKPLAQVLRPSASHADGRSIRPSVPPSISRAHVSSPLPISTSQPVDTRPSISTPTESVVRTPDHKPAHVSETISVPPSVPSAPAPKQFIRQKVDIEALRRSINESLKKQSESETPSQDSAASVEKKPE
;
A
#
# COMPACT_ATOMS: atom_id res chain seq x y z
N MET A 1 -3.92 1.24 35.73
CA MET A 1 -4.86 0.18 36.18
C MET A 1 -5.22 -0.61 34.93
N ALA A 2 -4.96 -1.91 34.89
CA ALA A 2 -5.36 -2.75 33.76
C ALA A 2 -6.92 -2.79 33.76
N ASN A 3 -7.53 -2.19 32.73
CA ASN A 3 -8.98 -2.27 32.54
C ASN A 3 -9.36 -3.73 32.40
N GLY A 4 -9.98 -4.29 33.45
CA GLY A 4 -10.52 -5.63 33.47
C GLY A 4 -11.68 -5.73 32.47
N LYS A 5 -11.34 -5.99 31.21
CA LYS A 5 -12.33 -6.29 30.17
C LYS A 5 -12.96 -7.63 30.50
N SER A 6 -14.29 -7.63 30.67
CA SER A 6 -15.03 -8.87 30.76
C SER A 6 -14.82 -9.69 29.48
N PRO A 7 -14.56 -11.01 29.55
CA PRO A 7 -14.52 -11.87 28.38
C PRO A 7 -15.79 -11.81 27.51
N ASN A 8 -16.89 -11.30 28.08
CA ASN A 8 -18.19 -11.11 27.45
C ASN A 8 -18.39 -9.73 26.80
N ASP A 9 -17.36 -8.89 26.73
CA ASP A 9 -17.46 -7.60 26.05
C ASP A 9 -17.71 -7.82 24.55
N ILE A 10 -18.77 -7.22 24.02
CA ILE A 10 -19.31 -7.48 22.68
C ILE A 10 -19.30 -6.20 21.85
N THR A 11 -18.78 -6.26 20.63
CA THR A 11 -18.95 -5.20 19.63
C THR A 11 -20.24 -5.48 18.85
N PRO A 12 -21.24 -4.58 18.87
CA PRO A 12 -22.55 -4.83 18.28
C PRO A 12 -22.48 -4.85 16.74
N ILE A 13 -23.26 -5.74 16.12
CA ILE A 13 -23.42 -5.86 14.67
C ILE A 13 -24.83 -5.52 14.22
N GLY A 14 -25.87 -6.10 14.85
CA GLY A 14 -27.22 -5.98 14.36
C GLY A 14 -28.25 -6.69 15.23
N TYR A 15 -29.40 -6.93 14.62
CA TYR A 15 -30.51 -7.65 15.19
C TYR A 15 -30.72 -8.98 14.48
N HIS A 16 -30.87 -10.04 15.24
CA HIS A 16 -31.18 -11.37 14.73
C HIS A 16 -32.59 -11.39 14.15
N ASN A 17 -32.76 -11.92 12.93
CA ASN A 17 -34.07 -12.03 12.27
C ASN A 17 -34.34 -13.42 11.67
N TYR A 18 -33.68 -14.44 12.19
CA TYR A 18 -33.74 -15.81 11.68
C TYR A 18 -34.69 -16.70 12.53
N ARG A 19 -35.59 -17.43 11.86
CA ARG A 19 -36.50 -18.42 12.47
C ARG A 19 -37.36 -17.87 13.63
N GLY A 20 -37.89 -16.65 13.48
CA GLY A 20 -38.86 -16.09 14.46
C GLY A 20 -38.25 -15.43 15.69
N ASN A 21 -36.94 -15.46 15.87
CA ASN A 21 -36.23 -14.65 16.86
C ASN A 21 -35.94 -13.27 16.25
N SER A 22 -36.92 -12.38 16.23
CA SER A 22 -36.73 -11.00 15.78
C SER A 22 -36.28 -10.12 16.95
N ASP A 23 -35.45 -9.11 16.65
CA ASP A 23 -35.08 -8.00 17.54
C ASP A 23 -34.10 -8.29 18.68
N GLN A 24 -33.50 -9.48 18.75
CA GLN A 24 -32.40 -9.72 19.67
C GLN A 24 -31.11 -9.09 19.13
N LYS A 25 -30.62 -8.07 19.82
CA LYS A 25 -29.32 -7.44 19.51
C LYS A 25 -28.19 -8.43 19.75
N PHE A 26 -27.27 -8.53 18.79
CA PHE A 26 -26.08 -9.39 18.88
C PHE A 26 -24.83 -8.69 18.37
N GLY A 27 -23.67 -9.30 18.62
CA GLY A 27 -22.39 -8.82 18.13
C GLY A 27 -21.27 -9.85 18.27
N VAL A 28 -20.04 -9.45 18.01
CA VAL A 28 -18.85 -10.29 18.11
C VAL A 28 -18.16 -10.07 19.45
N LYS A 29 -17.82 -11.15 20.16
CA LYS A 29 -17.02 -11.09 21.39
C LYS A 29 -15.59 -10.63 21.09
N VAL A 30 -14.96 -9.91 22.02
CA VAL A 30 -13.58 -9.42 21.91
C VAL A 30 -12.59 -10.54 21.55
N ASP A 31 -12.68 -11.68 22.21
CA ASP A 31 -11.76 -12.81 21.97
C ASP A 31 -11.95 -13.44 20.59
N ASP A 32 -13.19 -13.51 20.09
CA ASP A 32 -13.49 -14.03 18.77
C ASP A 32 -13.06 -13.07 17.65
N ARG A 33 -13.09 -11.74 17.93
CA ARG A 33 -12.59 -10.73 16.98
C ARG A 33 -11.11 -10.83 16.66
N ARG A 34 -10.32 -11.44 17.54
CA ARG A 34 -8.90 -11.72 17.25
C ARG A 34 -8.70 -12.64 16.05
N ARG A 35 -9.75 -13.35 15.63
CA ARG A 35 -9.77 -14.16 14.40
C ARG A 35 -10.33 -13.41 13.20
N HIS A 36 -10.34 -12.09 13.26
CA HIS A 36 -10.71 -11.20 12.18
C HIS A 36 -12.19 -11.27 11.76
N VAL A 37 -12.66 -10.22 11.12
CA VAL A 37 -14.00 -10.09 10.54
C VAL A 37 -13.87 -9.72 9.06
N TYR A 38 -14.58 -10.44 8.21
CA TYR A 38 -14.64 -10.20 6.79
C TYR A 38 -16.04 -9.79 6.36
N VAL A 39 -16.13 -8.69 5.60
CA VAL A 39 -17.39 -8.09 5.16
C VAL A 39 -17.36 -7.93 3.65
N VAL A 40 -18.34 -8.52 2.96
CA VAL A 40 -18.45 -8.42 1.50
C VAL A 40 -19.86 -8.04 1.06
N GLY A 41 -19.95 -7.27 -0.04
CA GLY A 41 -21.25 -6.92 -0.64
C GLY A 41 -21.14 -5.72 -1.58
N LYS A 42 -22.13 -5.60 -2.47
CA LYS A 42 -22.21 -4.51 -3.46
C LYS A 42 -22.15 -3.12 -2.83
N THR A 43 -21.92 -2.10 -3.64
CA THR A 43 -21.97 -0.69 -3.20
C THR A 43 -23.38 -0.33 -2.72
N GLY A 44 -23.47 0.50 -1.67
CA GLY A 44 -24.73 1.03 -1.15
C GLY A 44 -25.58 0.07 -0.31
N VAL A 45 -25.07 -1.13 0.03
CA VAL A 45 -25.82 -2.13 0.81
C VAL A 45 -25.73 -1.93 2.33
N GLY A 46 -24.73 -1.14 2.83
CA GLY A 46 -24.57 -0.83 4.26
C GLY A 46 -23.23 -1.26 4.88
N LYS A 47 -22.21 -1.64 4.07
CA LYS A 47 -20.90 -2.06 4.59
C LYS A 47 -20.23 -0.98 5.44
N SER A 48 -20.06 0.24 4.89
CA SER A 48 -19.39 1.34 5.60
C SER A 48 -20.14 1.71 6.88
N THR A 49 -21.49 1.73 6.85
CA THR A 49 -22.31 1.92 8.07
C THR A 49 -22.03 0.87 9.14
N LEU A 50 -21.87 -0.40 8.75
CA LEU A 50 -21.51 -1.46 9.69
C LEU A 50 -20.13 -1.21 10.31
N LEU A 51 -19.13 -0.86 9.49
CA LEU A 51 -17.78 -0.55 9.97
C LEU A 51 -17.77 0.67 10.89
N GLU A 52 -18.49 1.74 10.52
CA GLU A 52 -18.66 2.95 11.34
C GLU A 52 -19.26 2.61 12.70
N ASN A 53 -20.37 1.87 12.72
CA ASN A 53 -21.06 1.48 13.97
C ASN A 53 -20.16 0.62 14.88
N MET A 54 -19.40 -0.31 14.30
CA MET A 54 -18.44 -1.12 15.07
C MET A 54 -17.28 -0.27 15.60
N ALA A 55 -16.76 0.67 14.81
CA ALA A 55 -15.66 1.56 15.20
C ALA A 55 -16.11 2.52 16.31
N ILE A 56 -17.30 3.13 16.19
CA ILE A 56 -17.89 4.00 17.22
C ILE A 56 -18.03 3.23 18.55
N ALA A 57 -18.59 2.02 18.50
CA ALA A 57 -18.73 1.19 19.70
C ALA A 57 -17.36 0.84 20.34
N ASP A 58 -16.30 0.66 19.54
CA ASP A 58 -14.95 0.43 20.06
C ASP A 58 -14.35 1.71 20.68
N ILE A 59 -14.59 2.88 20.07
CA ILE A 59 -14.15 4.18 20.58
C ILE A 59 -14.81 4.46 21.95
N GLU A 60 -16.14 4.30 22.05
CA GLU A 60 -16.91 4.46 23.28
C GLU A 60 -16.49 3.47 24.38
N ALA A 61 -16.14 2.24 23.99
CA ALA A 61 -15.61 1.22 24.92
C ALA A 61 -14.14 1.47 25.34
N GLY A 62 -13.51 2.58 24.96
CA GLY A 62 -12.14 2.91 25.30
C GLY A 62 -11.09 2.06 24.58
N ARG A 63 -11.43 1.42 23.47
CA ARG A 63 -10.52 0.58 22.70
C ARG A 63 -9.66 1.41 21.74
N GLY A 64 -8.47 0.90 21.42
CA GLY A 64 -7.60 1.47 20.40
C GLY A 64 -7.99 0.97 19.02
N ILE A 65 -8.11 1.87 18.06
CA ILE A 65 -8.46 1.54 16.68
C ILE A 65 -7.54 2.20 15.65
N ALA A 66 -7.45 1.58 14.48
CA ALA A 66 -7.04 2.23 13.23
C ALA A 66 -8.17 2.11 12.22
N PHE A 67 -8.60 3.21 11.62
CA PHE A 67 -9.66 3.21 10.60
C PHE A 67 -9.11 3.81 9.31
N LEU A 68 -9.02 2.99 8.26
CA LEU A 68 -8.49 3.39 6.96
C LEU A 68 -9.65 3.51 5.96
N ASP A 69 -9.85 4.73 5.46
CA ASP A 69 -10.95 5.06 4.56
C ASP A 69 -10.42 5.69 3.24
N PRO A 70 -10.54 4.99 2.09
CA PRO A 70 -10.13 5.51 0.79
C PRO A 70 -11.12 6.52 0.20
N HIS A 71 -12.30 6.70 0.78
CA HIS A 71 -13.30 7.68 0.36
C HIS A 71 -13.23 8.97 1.19
N GLY A 72 -12.92 8.85 2.47
CA GLY A 72 -12.76 9.95 3.42
C GLY A 72 -14.03 10.32 4.17
N GLU A 73 -15.21 9.89 3.71
CA GLU A 73 -16.50 10.24 4.33
C GLU A 73 -16.67 9.61 5.71
N SER A 74 -16.39 8.32 5.85
CA SER A 74 -16.45 7.62 7.13
C SER A 74 -15.38 8.13 8.11
N ALA A 75 -14.16 8.42 7.61
CA ALA A 75 -13.10 9.00 8.42
C ALA A 75 -13.47 10.37 8.98
N GLU A 76 -14.09 11.24 8.18
CA GLU A 76 -14.56 12.55 8.63
C GLU A 76 -15.74 12.44 9.62
N LYS A 77 -16.67 11.51 9.36
CA LYS A 77 -17.82 11.27 10.23
C LYS A 77 -17.42 10.72 11.60
N LEU A 78 -16.44 9.82 11.67
CA LEU A 78 -15.97 9.27 12.94
C LEU A 78 -15.44 10.33 13.91
N LEU A 79 -14.92 11.46 13.41
CA LEU A 79 -14.45 12.57 14.26
C LEU A 79 -15.58 13.19 15.10
N ASP A 80 -16.82 13.14 14.61
CA ASP A 80 -17.98 13.67 15.34
C ASP A 80 -18.38 12.79 16.54
N PHE A 81 -17.98 11.50 16.53
CA PHE A 81 -18.31 10.53 17.58
C PHE A 81 -17.17 10.29 18.60
N ILE A 82 -16.15 11.12 18.60
CA ILE A 82 -15.09 11.03 19.61
C ILE A 82 -15.57 11.65 20.93
N PRO A 83 -15.59 10.90 22.03
CA PRO A 83 -15.96 11.45 23.32
C PRO A 83 -14.87 12.39 23.87
N GLU A 84 -15.28 13.37 24.70
CA GLU A 84 -14.40 14.43 25.20
C GLU A 84 -13.16 13.90 25.93
N GLU A 85 -13.31 12.83 26.71
CA GLU A 85 -12.23 12.17 27.46
C GLU A 85 -11.19 11.47 26.58
N ARG A 86 -11.42 11.37 25.26
CA ARG A 86 -10.51 10.73 24.31
C ARG A 86 -9.94 11.65 23.25
N LEU A 87 -10.13 12.96 23.37
CA LEU A 87 -9.65 13.95 22.39
C LEU A 87 -8.13 13.88 22.19
N ASP A 88 -7.37 13.67 23.27
CA ASP A 88 -5.90 13.56 23.23
C ASP A 88 -5.41 12.18 22.70
N ASP A 89 -6.31 11.23 22.57
CA ASP A 89 -6.00 9.92 22.01
C ASP A 89 -6.09 9.89 20.48
N VAL A 90 -6.67 10.91 19.84
CA VAL A 90 -6.97 10.90 18.42
C VAL A 90 -5.79 11.40 17.59
N ILE A 91 -5.46 10.64 16.55
CA ILE A 91 -4.56 11.04 15.49
C ILE A 91 -5.35 10.99 14.17
N TYR A 92 -5.66 12.16 13.63
CA TYR A 92 -6.34 12.29 12.34
C TYR A 92 -5.34 12.48 11.21
N PHE A 93 -4.91 11.38 10.59
CA PHE A 93 -3.99 11.41 9.47
C PHE A 93 -4.74 11.75 8.18
N ASN A 94 -4.63 13.01 7.75
CA ASN A 94 -5.24 13.52 6.53
C ASN A 94 -4.18 14.07 5.56
N PRO A 95 -3.71 13.30 4.59
CA PRO A 95 -2.74 13.75 3.60
C PRO A 95 -3.17 15.00 2.81
N SER A 96 -4.48 15.25 2.69
CA SER A 96 -5.00 16.41 1.97
C SER A 96 -4.83 17.72 2.75
N ASP A 97 -4.44 17.67 4.03
CA ASP A 97 -4.02 18.83 4.80
C ASP A 97 -2.59 19.25 4.45
N MET A 98 -2.46 19.94 3.33
CA MET A 98 -1.15 20.34 2.80
C MET A 98 -0.42 21.39 3.64
N GLU A 99 -1.12 22.12 4.52
CA GLU A 99 -0.51 23.16 5.35
C GLU A 99 0.25 22.59 6.55
N TYR A 100 -0.19 21.44 7.05
CA TYR A 100 0.41 20.75 8.19
C TYR A 100 0.64 19.26 7.91
N PRO A 101 1.51 18.90 6.94
CA PRO A 101 1.77 17.51 6.64
C PRO A 101 2.32 16.77 7.86
N ILE A 102 1.71 15.63 8.15
CA ILE A 102 2.17 14.69 9.18
C ILE A 102 3.30 13.86 8.59
N ALA A 103 4.43 13.81 9.26
CA ALA A 103 5.57 13.02 8.81
C ALA A 103 5.29 11.52 8.97
N PHE A 104 5.46 10.77 7.89
CA PHE A 104 5.42 9.32 7.87
C PHE A 104 6.52 8.77 6.98
N ASN A 105 7.62 8.30 7.58
CA ASN A 105 8.73 7.68 6.87
C ASN A 105 8.61 6.15 6.94
N PRO A 106 8.21 5.47 5.85
CA PRO A 106 8.12 4.01 5.84
C PRO A 106 9.50 3.32 5.96
N MET A 107 10.59 4.06 5.77
CA MET A 107 11.97 3.60 5.90
C MET A 107 12.61 3.96 7.24
N GLU A 108 11.87 4.55 8.17
CA GLU A 108 12.42 4.90 9.49
C GLU A 108 13.01 3.67 10.18
N GLN A 109 14.12 3.89 10.88
CA GLN A 109 14.90 2.80 11.48
C GLN A 109 14.04 1.87 12.35
N VAL A 110 14.05 0.63 11.97
CA VAL A 110 13.70 -0.53 12.78
C VAL A 110 14.99 -1.26 13.11
N GLY A 111 15.00 -2.12 14.13
CA GLY A 111 16.16 -2.97 14.42
C GLY A 111 16.70 -3.65 13.16
N ASN A 112 18.00 -3.94 13.14
CA ASN A 112 18.67 -4.53 11.98
C ASN A 112 17.97 -5.80 11.49
N GLU A 113 17.39 -6.55 12.42
CA GLU A 113 16.63 -7.78 12.19
C GLU A 113 15.35 -7.58 11.37
N PHE A 114 14.78 -6.37 11.35
CA PHE A 114 13.54 -6.07 10.61
C PHE A 114 13.74 -5.37 9.28
N ARG A 115 14.98 -4.98 8.92
CA ARG A 115 15.25 -4.24 7.66
C ARG A 115 14.72 -4.97 6.42
N HIS A 116 14.93 -6.27 6.34
CA HIS A 116 14.45 -7.09 5.25
C HIS A 116 12.92 -7.13 5.14
N LEU A 117 12.22 -7.09 6.28
CA LEU A 117 10.75 -7.03 6.31
C LEU A 117 10.23 -5.68 5.84
N VAL A 118 10.90 -4.58 6.23
CA VAL A 118 10.57 -3.22 5.73
C VAL A 118 10.77 -3.14 4.23
N ALA A 119 11.93 -3.59 3.73
CA ALA A 119 12.20 -3.62 2.28
C ALA A 119 11.15 -4.44 1.53
N SER A 120 10.85 -5.66 2.00
CA SER A 120 9.83 -6.54 1.43
C SER A 120 8.43 -5.91 1.45
N GLY A 121 8.07 -5.23 2.55
CA GLY A 121 6.80 -4.51 2.66
C GLY A 121 6.67 -3.41 1.60
N ILE A 122 7.67 -2.54 1.47
CA ILE A 122 7.72 -1.46 0.47
C ILE A 122 7.70 -2.04 -0.96
N MET A 123 8.48 -3.11 -1.20
CA MET A 123 8.50 -3.82 -2.48
C MET A 123 7.12 -4.37 -2.85
N GLY A 124 6.42 -4.99 -1.89
CA GLY A 124 5.06 -5.51 -2.09
C GLY A 124 4.06 -4.40 -2.47
N VAL A 125 4.18 -3.21 -1.86
CA VAL A 125 3.37 -2.05 -2.21
C VAL A 125 3.65 -1.59 -3.64
N PHE A 126 4.91 -1.43 -4.01
CA PHE A 126 5.28 -1.01 -5.36
C PHE A 126 4.86 -2.03 -6.42
N LYS A 127 5.06 -3.33 -6.16
CA LYS A 127 4.65 -4.42 -7.05
C LYS A 127 3.14 -4.40 -7.32
N LYS A 128 2.34 -4.13 -6.29
CA LYS A 128 0.89 -4.01 -6.41
C LYS A 128 0.47 -2.83 -7.31
N ILE A 129 1.12 -1.67 -7.15
CA ILE A 129 0.72 -0.46 -7.88
C ILE A 129 1.24 -0.48 -9.33
N TRP A 130 2.39 -1.12 -9.58
CA TRP A 130 3.06 -1.09 -10.88
C TRP A 130 3.10 -2.46 -11.59
N VAL A 131 2.02 -3.21 -11.50
CA VAL A 131 1.91 -4.58 -12.06
C VAL A 131 2.45 -4.66 -13.49
N ASP A 132 2.02 -3.73 -14.36
CA ASP A 132 2.38 -3.74 -15.79
C ASP A 132 3.84 -3.38 -16.08
N ALA A 133 4.52 -2.69 -15.16
CA ALA A 133 5.90 -2.25 -15.33
C ALA A 133 6.90 -3.11 -14.54
N TRP A 134 6.43 -4.09 -13.77
CA TRP A 134 7.25 -4.87 -12.86
C TRP A 134 8.08 -5.92 -13.58
N SER A 135 9.38 -5.94 -13.34
CA SER A 135 10.28 -6.96 -13.86
C SER A 135 11.20 -7.48 -12.76
N ALA A 136 11.69 -8.71 -12.90
CA ALA A 136 12.61 -9.32 -11.95
C ALA A 136 13.89 -8.49 -11.75
N ARG A 137 14.36 -7.83 -12.80
CA ARG A 137 15.53 -6.93 -12.73
C ARG A 137 15.22 -5.67 -11.94
N MET A 138 14.08 -5.03 -12.20
CA MET A 138 13.62 -3.88 -11.43
C MET A 138 13.49 -4.23 -9.95
N GLU A 139 12.89 -5.38 -9.65
CA GLU A 139 12.75 -5.91 -8.29
C GLU A 139 14.11 -6.06 -7.61
N TYR A 140 15.07 -6.69 -8.28
CA TYR A 140 16.40 -6.93 -7.75
C TYR A 140 17.16 -5.63 -7.45
N ILE A 141 17.18 -4.68 -8.39
CA ILE A 141 17.87 -3.39 -8.21
C ILE A 141 17.20 -2.57 -7.11
N LEU A 142 15.87 -2.48 -7.11
CA LEU A 142 15.12 -1.70 -6.13
C LEU A 142 15.25 -2.29 -4.72
N ASN A 143 15.24 -3.61 -4.58
CA ASN A 143 15.45 -4.26 -3.30
C ASN A 143 16.84 -3.95 -2.71
N ASN A 144 17.92 -4.07 -3.50
CA ASN A 144 19.25 -3.69 -3.07
C ASN A 144 19.38 -2.18 -2.75
N THR A 145 18.60 -1.35 -3.44
CA THR A 145 18.54 0.11 -3.15
C THR A 145 17.88 0.37 -1.80
N LEU A 146 16.74 -0.26 -1.55
CA LEU A 146 16.01 -0.11 -0.27
C LEU A 146 16.85 -0.63 0.91
N LEU A 147 17.48 -1.80 0.76
CA LEU A 147 18.34 -2.36 1.81
C LEU A 147 19.54 -1.45 2.10
N ALA A 148 20.18 -0.90 1.07
CA ALA A 148 21.27 0.05 1.25
C ALA A 148 20.83 1.33 1.99
N LEU A 149 19.68 1.87 1.65
CA LEU A 149 19.12 3.04 2.31
C LEU A 149 18.67 2.75 3.74
N LEU A 150 18.06 1.58 3.99
CA LEU A 150 17.62 1.15 5.32
C LEU A 150 18.78 0.91 6.30
N GLU A 151 19.99 0.72 5.79
CA GLU A 151 21.18 0.58 6.65
C GLU A 151 21.61 1.92 7.27
N LEU A 152 21.27 3.02 6.61
CA LEU A 152 21.73 4.35 7.02
C LEU A 152 20.62 5.15 7.72
N PRO A 153 20.96 5.87 8.80
CA PRO A 153 19.99 6.68 9.51
C PRO A 153 19.45 7.83 8.64
N ASN A 154 18.23 8.23 8.93
CA ASN A 154 17.55 9.35 8.28
C ASN A 154 17.32 9.20 6.75
N SER A 155 17.43 7.99 6.22
CA SER A 155 17.08 7.70 4.83
C SER A 155 15.57 7.78 4.62
N THR A 156 15.17 8.23 3.45
CA THR A 156 13.76 8.32 3.01
C THR A 156 13.59 7.72 1.62
N LEU A 157 12.35 7.53 1.18
CA LEU A 157 12.07 7.09 -0.20
C LEU A 157 12.59 8.06 -1.27
N LEU A 158 12.82 9.34 -0.93
CA LEU A 158 13.49 10.30 -1.83
C LEU A 158 14.91 9.83 -2.17
N GLY A 159 15.58 9.16 -1.26
CA GLY A 159 16.91 8.58 -1.46
C GLY A 159 16.98 7.58 -2.61
N VAL A 160 15.88 6.88 -2.92
CA VAL A 160 15.83 5.92 -4.03
C VAL A 160 16.17 6.61 -5.36
N LEU A 161 15.54 7.73 -5.65
CA LEU A 161 15.84 8.49 -6.89
C LEU A 161 17.27 9.02 -6.90
N ARG A 162 17.76 9.48 -5.76
CA ARG A 162 19.11 10.03 -5.61
C ARG A 162 20.19 8.99 -5.79
N MET A 163 19.95 7.75 -5.35
CA MET A 163 20.88 6.62 -5.59
C MET A 163 21.14 6.39 -7.08
N PHE A 164 20.16 6.69 -7.94
CA PHE A 164 20.29 6.52 -9.37
C PHE A 164 20.76 7.79 -10.10
N ALA A 165 20.26 8.96 -9.69
CA ALA A 165 20.52 10.23 -10.37
C ALA A 165 21.81 10.92 -9.93
N GLU A 166 22.28 10.71 -8.67
CA GLU A 166 23.36 11.45 -8.05
C GLU A 166 24.55 10.54 -7.68
N PRO A 167 25.58 10.38 -8.53
CA PRO A 167 26.75 9.53 -8.23
C PRO A 167 27.45 9.87 -6.90
N PRO A 168 27.61 11.14 -6.48
CA PRO A 168 28.21 11.46 -5.18
C PRO A 168 27.36 10.99 -4.01
N TYR A 169 26.01 11.13 -4.09
CA TYR A 169 25.11 10.61 -3.07
C TYR A 169 25.21 9.08 -2.97
N ARG A 170 25.15 8.40 -4.13
CA ARG A 170 25.33 6.94 -4.20
C ARG A 170 26.65 6.50 -3.59
N LYS A 171 27.77 7.16 -3.93
CA LYS A 171 29.08 6.86 -3.36
C LYS A 171 29.09 7.01 -1.84
N LYS A 172 28.54 8.11 -1.31
CA LYS A 172 28.41 8.34 0.14
C LYS A 172 27.65 7.22 0.84
N ILE A 173 26.53 6.76 0.25
CA ILE A 173 25.74 5.65 0.80
C ILE A 173 26.57 4.37 0.79
N VAL A 174 27.13 3.98 -0.36
CA VAL A 174 27.85 2.73 -0.57
C VAL A 174 29.12 2.62 0.30
N ASP A 175 29.85 3.73 0.47
CA ASP A 175 31.05 3.75 1.31
C ASP A 175 30.73 3.46 2.80
N ASN A 176 29.53 3.82 3.28
CA ASN A 176 29.09 3.62 4.65
C ASN A 176 28.36 2.30 4.90
N LEU A 177 28.10 1.48 3.87
CA LEU A 177 27.45 0.17 4.04
C LEU A 177 28.33 -0.79 4.84
N GLN A 178 27.71 -1.49 5.78
CA GLN A 178 28.34 -2.54 6.58
C GLN A 178 28.06 -3.93 6.00
N ASP A 179 26.86 -4.13 5.39
CA ASP A 179 26.51 -5.41 4.76
C ASP A 179 27.40 -5.66 3.52
N PRO A 180 28.25 -6.71 3.54
CA PRO A 180 29.17 -6.97 2.46
C PRO A 180 28.47 -7.37 1.15
N VAL A 181 27.31 -7.99 1.20
CA VAL A 181 26.56 -8.46 0.03
C VAL A 181 25.94 -7.26 -0.69
N ILE A 182 25.28 -6.36 0.04
CA ILE A 182 24.70 -5.15 -0.52
C ILE A 182 25.81 -4.23 -1.05
N LYS A 183 26.92 -4.11 -0.32
CA LYS A 183 28.09 -3.33 -0.76
C LYS A 183 28.69 -3.89 -2.05
N ALA A 184 28.85 -5.21 -2.15
CA ALA A 184 29.36 -5.89 -3.33
C ALA A 184 28.45 -5.71 -4.55
N PHE A 185 27.12 -5.73 -4.37
CA PHE A 185 26.18 -5.41 -5.45
C PHE A 185 26.49 -4.03 -6.06
N TRP A 186 26.60 -2.99 -5.24
CA TRP A 186 26.82 -1.63 -5.72
C TRP A 186 28.23 -1.41 -6.31
N GLN A 187 29.26 -1.99 -5.68
CA GLN A 187 30.66 -1.79 -6.09
C GLN A 187 31.07 -2.66 -7.28
N ASN A 188 30.58 -3.90 -7.36
CA ASN A 188 31.06 -4.88 -8.32
C ASN A 188 30.05 -5.18 -9.44
N GLU A 189 28.76 -5.25 -9.14
CA GLU A 189 27.74 -5.62 -10.12
C GLU A 189 27.14 -4.38 -10.80
N PHE A 190 26.54 -3.50 -10.04
CA PHE A 190 25.91 -2.29 -10.56
C PHE A 190 26.91 -1.39 -11.31
N ALA A 191 28.12 -1.25 -10.78
CA ALA A 191 29.18 -0.45 -11.40
C ALA A 191 29.63 -0.99 -12.78
N ARG A 192 29.33 -2.25 -13.11
CA ARG A 192 29.65 -2.88 -14.40
C ARG A 192 28.48 -2.88 -15.38
N TYR A 193 27.31 -2.37 -15.00
CA TYR A 193 26.20 -2.29 -15.93
C TYR A 193 26.57 -1.38 -17.11
N SER A 194 26.27 -1.85 -18.33
CA SER A 194 26.43 -0.98 -19.51
C SER A 194 25.46 0.20 -19.41
N GLN A 195 25.85 1.33 -19.96
CA GLN A 195 25.03 2.55 -19.95
C GLN A 195 23.60 2.31 -20.49
N LYS A 196 23.46 1.46 -21.52
CA LYS A 196 22.16 1.07 -22.06
C LYS A 196 21.33 0.29 -21.03
N LEU A 197 21.93 -0.70 -20.37
CA LEU A 197 21.28 -1.54 -19.37
C LEU A 197 20.89 -0.73 -18.13
N GLU A 198 21.78 0.16 -17.69
CA GLU A 198 21.52 1.10 -16.59
C GLU A 198 20.32 1.99 -16.93
N THR A 199 20.32 2.63 -18.11
CA THR A 199 19.24 3.52 -18.52
C THR A 199 17.88 2.79 -18.59
N GLU A 200 17.81 1.62 -19.20
CA GLU A 200 16.56 0.87 -19.34
C GLU A 200 16.00 0.40 -17.98
N ALA A 201 16.86 -0.15 -17.11
CA ALA A 201 16.44 -0.65 -15.81
C ALA A 201 16.05 0.46 -14.83
N LEU A 202 16.80 1.57 -14.86
CA LEU A 202 16.57 2.70 -13.97
C LEU A 202 15.42 3.58 -14.42
N ALA A 203 15.19 3.74 -15.74
CA ALA A 203 14.09 4.55 -16.25
C ALA A 203 12.73 4.09 -15.68
N ALA A 204 12.49 2.77 -15.58
CA ALA A 204 11.26 2.25 -15.00
C ALA A 204 11.11 2.65 -13.53
N ILE A 205 12.18 2.51 -12.73
CA ILE A 205 12.16 2.87 -11.30
C ILE A 205 12.02 4.40 -11.15
N GLN A 206 12.80 5.18 -11.89
CA GLN A 206 12.76 6.64 -11.81
C GLN A 206 11.40 7.21 -12.22
N ASN A 207 10.80 6.69 -13.29
CA ASN A 207 9.47 7.13 -13.74
C ASN A 207 8.41 6.82 -12.68
N LYS A 208 8.45 5.64 -12.07
CA LYS A 208 7.44 5.19 -11.12
C LYS A 208 7.61 5.83 -9.74
N VAL A 209 8.79 5.75 -9.14
CA VAL A 209 9.07 6.42 -7.85
C VAL A 209 9.03 7.93 -8.00
N GLY A 210 9.53 8.46 -9.12
CA GLY A 210 9.51 9.88 -9.44
C GLY A 210 8.11 10.47 -9.49
N GLN A 211 7.13 9.74 -10.01
CA GLN A 211 5.73 10.17 -10.05
C GLN A 211 5.19 10.49 -8.64
N PHE A 212 5.49 9.64 -7.64
CA PHE A 212 5.07 9.89 -6.26
C PHE A 212 5.86 11.02 -5.60
N VAL A 213 7.18 11.02 -5.78
CA VAL A 213 8.07 12.02 -5.16
C VAL A 213 7.84 13.43 -5.74
N SER A 214 7.43 13.52 -7.02
CA SER A 214 7.08 14.80 -7.66
C SER A 214 5.79 15.40 -7.11
N ASN A 215 4.90 14.59 -6.55
CA ASN A 215 3.68 15.10 -5.93
C ASN A 215 4.00 15.74 -4.57
N PRO A 216 3.80 17.06 -4.37
CA PRO A 216 4.13 17.75 -3.13
C PRO A 216 3.44 17.16 -1.90
N LEU A 217 2.19 16.66 -2.05
CA LEU A 217 1.43 16.03 -0.99
C LEU A 217 2.16 14.79 -0.45
N ILE A 218 2.54 13.89 -1.34
CA ILE A 218 3.25 12.64 -0.97
C ILE A 218 4.68 12.94 -0.52
N ARG A 219 5.38 13.81 -1.25
CA ARG A 219 6.76 14.20 -0.91
C ARG A 219 6.88 14.78 0.49
N ASN A 220 5.96 15.65 0.90
CA ASN A 220 6.02 16.29 2.20
C ASN A 220 5.67 15.34 3.36
N ILE A 221 5.00 14.22 3.08
CA ILE A 221 4.73 13.16 4.05
C ILE A 221 5.90 12.18 4.13
N LEU A 222 6.29 11.58 2.99
CA LEU A 222 7.28 10.50 2.91
C LEU A 222 8.73 10.98 2.86
N GLY A 223 8.95 12.27 2.60
CA GLY A 223 10.27 12.87 2.48
C GLY A 223 10.87 13.36 3.79
N GLN A 224 10.14 13.33 4.88
CA GLN A 224 10.66 13.68 6.20
C GLN A 224 11.39 12.48 6.80
N SER A 225 12.61 12.71 7.31
CA SER A 225 13.50 11.63 7.79
C SER A 225 13.00 10.92 9.06
N ARG A 226 12.18 11.58 9.85
CA ARG A 226 11.57 11.02 11.07
C ARG A 226 10.06 11.17 11.02
N SER A 227 9.35 10.09 11.36
CA SER A 227 7.91 10.12 11.53
C SER A 227 7.54 10.89 12.80
N THR A 228 6.44 11.63 12.73
CA THR A 228 5.84 12.25 13.92
C THR A 228 4.81 11.33 14.59
N ILE A 229 4.46 10.22 13.94
CA ILE A 229 3.56 9.18 14.46
C ILE A 229 4.35 7.88 14.69
N ASN A 230 4.10 7.23 15.82
CA ASN A 230 4.70 5.95 16.16
C ASN A 230 3.62 4.86 16.20
N MET A 231 3.64 3.95 15.22
CA MET A 231 2.62 2.89 15.08
C MET A 231 2.62 1.93 16.28
N ARG A 232 3.78 1.66 16.89
CA ARG A 232 3.88 0.82 18.07
C ARG A 232 3.23 1.49 19.29
N GLU A 233 3.52 2.76 19.52
CA GLU A 233 2.92 3.54 20.59
C GLU A 233 1.40 3.66 20.43
N ILE A 234 0.90 3.94 19.20
CA ILE A 234 -0.53 3.98 18.88
C ILE A 234 -1.23 2.71 19.34
N MET A 235 -0.63 1.55 19.08
CA MET A 235 -1.19 0.27 19.46
C MET A 235 -1.12 0.01 20.97
N ASP A 236 0.03 0.27 21.60
CA ASP A 236 0.28 -0.06 22.99
C ASP A 236 -0.47 0.86 23.97
N THR A 237 -0.64 2.13 23.60
CA THR A 237 -1.43 3.10 24.39
C THR A 237 -2.93 3.06 24.05
N GLY A 238 -3.30 2.44 22.92
CA GLY A 238 -4.70 2.31 22.46
C GLY A 238 -5.28 3.61 21.94
N LYS A 239 -4.50 4.36 21.17
CA LYS A 239 -4.96 5.58 20.50
C LYS A 239 -5.97 5.27 19.39
N ILE A 240 -6.64 6.29 18.93
CA ILE A 240 -7.59 6.29 17.83
C ILE A 240 -6.89 6.87 16.61
N PHE A 241 -6.52 6.01 15.66
CA PHE A 241 -5.80 6.42 14.45
C PHE A 241 -6.76 6.40 13.25
N ILE A 242 -7.27 7.57 12.86
CA ILE A 242 -8.18 7.75 11.72
C ILE A 242 -7.39 8.23 10.52
N VAL A 243 -7.44 7.45 9.43
CA VAL A 243 -6.65 7.65 8.21
C VAL A 243 -7.59 7.97 7.05
N ASN A 244 -7.65 9.25 6.69
CA ASN A 244 -8.44 9.76 5.57
C ASN A 244 -7.63 9.73 4.27
N LEU A 245 -7.81 8.70 3.47
CA LEU A 245 -7.10 8.50 2.19
C LEU A 245 -7.96 8.89 0.98
N SER A 246 -8.78 9.93 1.10
CA SER A 246 -9.73 10.37 0.08
C SER A 246 -9.12 10.38 -1.33
N LYS A 247 -9.50 9.39 -2.15
CA LYS A 247 -9.06 9.24 -3.55
C LYS A 247 -9.42 10.45 -4.40
N GLY A 248 -10.56 11.09 -4.12
CA GLY A 248 -11.00 12.29 -4.83
C GLY A 248 -10.09 13.50 -4.62
N LYS A 249 -9.38 13.56 -3.47
CA LYS A 249 -8.49 14.69 -3.11
C LYS A 249 -7.02 14.40 -3.49
N MET A 250 -6.57 13.15 -3.38
CA MET A 250 -5.15 12.81 -3.55
C MET A 250 -4.82 11.93 -4.75
N GLY A 251 -5.84 11.39 -5.43
CA GLY A 251 -5.70 10.42 -6.52
C GLY A 251 -5.61 8.97 -6.03
N GLU A 252 -6.01 8.02 -6.89
CA GLU A 252 -6.12 6.60 -6.53
C GLU A 252 -4.77 5.98 -6.17
N ASP A 253 -3.74 6.18 -7.00
CA ASP A 253 -2.41 5.61 -6.78
C ASP A 253 -1.76 6.10 -5.48
N ASN A 254 -1.90 7.39 -5.16
CA ASN A 254 -1.37 7.96 -3.93
C ASN A 254 -2.09 7.43 -2.68
N SER A 255 -3.42 7.28 -2.77
CA SER A 255 -4.25 6.68 -1.73
C SER A 255 -3.84 5.23 -1.47
N ALA A 256 -3.71 4.43 -2.54
CA ALA A 256 -3.28 3.04 -2.46
C ALA A 256 -1.86 2.91 -1.89
N LEU A 257 -0.93 3.77 -2.33
CA LEU A 257 0.46 3.80 -1.86
C LEU A 257 0.54 4.05 -0.34
N LEU A 258 -0.04 5.17 0.12
CA LEU A 258 0.03 5.53 1.54
C LEU A 258 -0.71 4.53 2.41
N GLY A 259 -1.90 4.09 2.02
CA GLY A 259 -2.68 3.13 2.78
C GLY A 259 -1.96 1.78 2.92
N ALA A 260 -1.40 1.25 1.84
CA ALA A 260 -0.64 0.00 1.88
C ALA A 260 0.64 0.12 2.72
N MET A 261 1.35 1.27 2.66
CA MET A 261 2.53 1.52 3.50
C MET A 261 2.15 1.65 4.98
N ILE A 262 1.05 2.33 5.32
CA ILE A 262 0.55 2.44 6.70
C ILE A 262 0.20 1.07 7.25
N ILE A 263 -0.53 0.24 6.49
CA ILE A 263 -0.87 -1.14 6.89
C ILE A 263 0.39 -1.96 7.12
N SER A 264 1.37 -1.89 6.21
CA SER A 264 2.65 -2.59 6.36
C SER A 264 3.40 -2.16 7.63
N ARG A 265 3.39 -0.86 7.96
CA ARG A 265 4.01 -0.35 9.21
C ARG A 265 3.24 -0.75 10.45
N LEU A 266 1.90 -0.78 10.43
CA LEU A 266 1.07 -1.31 11.52
C LEU A 266 1.34 -2.80 11.75
N GLN A 267 1.52 -3.58 10.67
CA GLN A 267 1.93 -4.99 10.76
C GLN A 267 3.27 -5.14 11.49
N LEU A 268 4.30 -4.41 11.05
CA LEU A 268 5.62 -4.46 11.65
C LEU A 268 5.59 -4.02 13.12
N ALA A 269 4.81 -2.99 13.43
CA ALA A 269 4.57 -2.54 14.81
C ALA A 269 3.89 -3.63 15.65
N ALA A 270 2.91 -4.33 15.09
CA ALA A 270 2.29 -5.47 15.77
C ALA A 270 3.31 -6.58 16.03
N MET A 271 4.09 -6.98 15.02
CA MET A 271 5.12 -8.02 15.13
C MET A 271 6.19 -7.66 16.16
N SER A 272 6.57 -6.38 16.27
CA SER A 272 7.56 -5.93 17.24
C SER A 272 7.10 -6.09 18.70
N ARG A 273 5.82 -6.38 18.95
CA ARG A 273 5.23 -6.61 20.30
C ARG A 273 5.62 -7.96 20.90
N VAL A 274 6.52 -8.71 20.28
CA VAL A 274 7.07 -9.98 20.83
C VAL A 274 7.80 -9.78 22.17
N ASP A 275 8.28 -8.57 22.44
CA ASP A 275 8.91 -8.18 23.70
C ASP A 275 7.91 -8.04 24.88
N ILE A 276 6.60 -8.01 24.60
CA ILE A 276 5.53 -7.98 25.59
C ILE A 276 4.89 -9.37 25.66
N PRO A 277 4.70 -9.99 26.84
CA PRO A 277 3.93 -11.21 27.00
C PRO A 277 2.52 -11.07 26.38
N GLU A 278 2.03 -12.13 25.71
CA GLU A 278 0.79 -12.06 24.91
C GLU A 278 -0.41 -11.57 25.73
N GLU A 279 -0.54 -12.01 26.98
CA GLU A 279 -1.63 -11.64 27.88
C GLU A 279 -1.60 -10.16 28.30
N LYS A 280 -0.45 -9.51 28.22
CA LYS A 280 -0.27 -8.08 28.52
C LYS A 280 -0.38 -7.17 27.31
N ARG A 281 -0.39 -7.74 26.09
CA ARG A 281 -0.59 -6.96 24.87
C ARG A 281 -2.01 -6.42 24.85
N ARG A 282 -2.15 -5.12 24.60
CA ARG A 282 -3.47 -4.49 24.42
C ARG A 282 -4.06 -4.90 23.08
N ASP A 283 -5.36 -5.26 23.05
CA ASP A 283 -6.07 -5.49 21.79
C ASP A 283 -6.18 -4.19 21.00
N PHE A 284 -5.93 -4.28 19.71
CA PHE A 284 -6.01 -3.17 18.78
C PHE A 284 -6.80 -3.57 17.54
N TYR A 285 -7.72 -2.72 17.08
CA TYR A 285 -8.68 -3.06 16.04
C TYR A 285 -8.43 -2.24 14.79
N MET A 286 -8.09 -2.88 13.68
CA MET A 286 -7.88 -2.22 12.40
C MET A 286 -9.06 -2.47 11.47
N TYR A 287 -9.71 -1.38 11.09
CA TYR A 287 -10.79 -1.33 10.12
C TYR A 287 -10.25 -0.87 8.79
N VAL A 288 -10.52 -1.62 7.73
CA VAL A 288 -10.08 -1.28 6.37
C VAL A 288 -11.28 -1.37 5.45
N ASP A 289 -11.81 -0.21 5.06
CA ASP A 289 -12.82 -0.14 4.02
C ASP A 289 -12.16 -0.21 2.63
N GLU A 290 -12.86 -0.78 1.66
CA GLU A 290 -12.35 -1.05 0.29
C GLU A 290 -10.94 -1.67 0.31
N PHE A 291 -10.79 -2.71 1.11
CA PHE A 291 -9.54 -3.40 1.45
C PHE A 291 -8.70 -3.78 0.22
N GLN A 292 -9.32 -4.11 -0.91
CA GLN A 292 -8.62 -4.46 -2.14
C GLN A 292 -7.66 -3.35 -2.63
N ASN A 293 -7.88 -2.09 -2.24
CA ASN A 293 -6.99 -0.99 -2.62
C ASN A 293 -5.60 -1.13 -1.96
N PHE A 294 -5.53 -1.75 -0.80
CA PHE A 294 -4.35 -1.80 0.06
C PHE A 294 -3.74 -3.21 0.17
N ALA A 295 -4.49 -4.25 -0.21
CA ALA A 295 -4.07 -5.65 -0.08
C ALA A 295 -2.85 -5.96 -0.95
N THR A 296 -1.73 -6.32 -0.32
CA THR A 296 -0.50 -6.80 -0.96
C THR A 296 -0.30 -8.28 -0.66
N ASP A 297 0.60 -8.97 -1.37
CA ASP A 297 0.91 -10.37 -1.08
C ASP A 297 1.42 -10.59 0.36
N SER A 298 2.10 -9.60 0.93
CA SER A 298 2.54 -9.62 2.33
C SER A 298 1.39 -9.55 3.32
N PHE A 299 0.22 -9.02 2.89
CA PHE A 299 -0.97 -8.96 3.73
C PHE A 299 -1.52 -10.34 4.09
N ALA A 300 -1.30 -11.35 3.25
CA ALA A 300 -1.67 -12.73 3.57
C ALA A 300 -0.99 -13.22 4.86
N SER A 301 0.25 -12.80 5.11
CA SER A 301 0.98 -13.11 6.35
C SER A 301 0.42 -12.40 7.57
N ILE A 302 -0.12 -11.16 7.40
CA ILE A 302 -0.80 -10.45 8.50
C ILE A 302 -1.99 -11.27 8.99
N LEU A 303 -2.84 -11.72 8.08
CA LEU A 303 -4.05 -12.49 8.43
C LEU A 303 -3.74 -13.76 9.22
N SER A 304 -2.63 -14.44 8.92
CA SER A 304 -2.26 -15.67 9.63
C SER A 304 -1.61 -15.43 11.00
N GLU A 305 -0.96 -14.28 11.21
CA GLU A 305 -0.10 -14.05 12.39
C GLU A 305 -0.61 -12.96 13.34
N ALA A 306 -1.38 -11.98 12.84
CA ALA A 306 -1.78 -10.78 13.59
C ALA A 306 -2.47 -11.08 14.93
N ARG A 307 -3.20 -12.19 15.02
CA ARG A 307 -3.84 -12.66 16.24
C ARG A 307 -2.86 -12.78 17.42
N LYS A 308 -1.67 -13.34 17.19
CA LYS A 308 -0.63 -13.51 18.23
C LYS A 308 -0.18 -12.17 18.81
N TYR A 309 -0.27 -11.11 18.03
CA TYR A 309 0.14 -9.76 18.40
C TYR A 309 -1.04 -8.88 18.86
N ARG A 310 -2.22 -9.47 19.06
CA ARG A 310 -3.43 -8.76 19.46
C ARG A 310 -3.85 -7.65 18.48
N LEU A 311 -3.61 -7.86 17.20
CA LEU A 311 -4.12 -7.02 16.12
C LEU A 311 -5.29 -7.74 15.46
N SER A 312 -6.49 -7.16 15.59
CA SER A 312 -7.74 -7.67 15.03
C SER A 312 -8.12 -6.88 13.78
N LEU A 313 -8.43 -7.57 12.69
CA LEU A 313 -8.77 -6.97 11.41
C LEU A 313 -10.27 -7.03 11.15
N THR A 314 -10.86 -5.94 10.67
CA THR A 314 -12.19 -5.89 10.08
C THR A 314 -12.03 -5.37 8.65
N LEU A 315 -12.24 -6.26 7.67
CA LEU A 315 -11.94 -6.01 6.26
C LEU A 315 -13.23 -5.96 5.46
N ALA A 316 -13.44 -4.89 4.69
CA ALA A 316 -14.59 -4.76 3.83
C ALA A 316 -14.20 -4.49 2.37
N HIS A 317 -14.91 -5.11 1.42
CA HIS A 317 -14.80 -4.81 0.00
C HIS A 317 -16.06 -5.21 -0.80
N GLN A 318 -16.05 -4.98 -2.10
CA GLN A 318 -17.28 -5.06 -2.90
C GLN A 318 -17.54 -6.46 -3.47
N TYR A 319 -16.52 -7.14 -4.00
CA TYR A 319 -16.63 -8.48 -4.60
C TYR A 319 -15.31 -9.24 -4.54
N ILE A 320 -15.40 -10.56 -4.39
CA ILE A 320 -14.27 -11.46 -4.09
C ILE A 320 -13.20 -11.44 -5.20
N GLY A 321 -13.62 -11.27 -6.46
CA GLY A 321 -12.70 -11.19 -7.59
C GLY A 321 -11.67 -10.06 -7.49
N GLN A 322 -11.93 -9.00 -6.70
CA GLN A 322 -10.96 -7.93 -6.44
C GLN A 322 -9.72 -8.38 -5.67
N LEU A 323 -9.79 -9.52 -5.00
CA LEU A 323 -8.67 -10.13 -4.24
C LEU A 323 -7.83 -11.11 -5.09
N VAL A 324 -8.17 -11.25 -6.35
CA VAL A 324 -7.41 -12.03 -7.32
C VAL A 324 -6.69 -11.06 -8.24
N THR A 325 -5.37 -11.21 -8.37
CA THR A 325 -4.58 -10.34 -9.24
C THR A 325 -4.75 -10.71 -10.72
N ASN A 326 -4.36 -9.83 -11.64
CA ASN A 326 -4.52 -10.03 -13.09
C ASN A 326 -3.78 -11.27 -13.62
N ASP A 327 -2.71 -11.69 -12.96
CA ASP A 327 -1.97 -12.94 -13.25
C ASP A 327 -2.63 -14.19 -12.65
N GLY A 328 -3.80 -14.05 -12.03
CA GLY A 328 -4.56 -15.16 -11.43
C GLY A 328 -4.08 -15.58 -10.03
N ASN A 329 -3.21 -14.81 -9.36
CA ASN A 329 -2.78 -15.10 -8.01
C ASN A 329 -3.93 -14.90 -7.01
N THR A 330 -4.25 -15.94 -6.25
CA THR A 330 -5.36 -16.00 -5.29
C THR A 330 -4.91 -15.90 -3.83
N LYS A 331 -3.63 -15.67 -3.58
CA LYS A 331 -3.00 -15.75 -2.25
C LYS A 331 -3.72 -14.92 -1.19
N VAL A 332 -4.12 -13.69 -1.52
CA VAL A 332 -4.82 -12.80 -0.58
C VAL A 332 -6.23 -13.31 -0.31
N ARG A 333 -6.97 -13.71 -1.35
CA ARG A 333 -8.30 -14.30 -1.22
C ARG A 333 -8.27 -15.54 -0.32
N ASP A 334 -7.37 -16.46 -0.61
CA ASP A 334 -7.28 -17.74 0.10
C ASP A 334 -6.83 -17.53 1.56
N ALA A 335 -5.97 -16.54 1.80
CA ALA A 335 -5.59 -16.13 3.16
C ALA A 335 -6.76 -15.52 3.95
N VAL A 336 -7.62 -14.72 3.31
CA VAL A 336 -8.84 -14.19 3.95
C VAL A 336 -9.73 -15.34 4.40
N PHE A 337 -10.15 -16.21 3.48
CA PHE A 337 -11.08 -17.31 3.82
C PHE A 337 -10.47 -18.36 4.75
N GLY A 338 -9.15 -18.54 4.74
CA GLY A 338 -8.45 -19.48 5.63
C GLY A 338 -8.23 -18.98 7.06
N ASN A 339 -8.32 -17.66 7.32
CA ASN A 339 -7.95 -17.08 8.61
C ASN A 339 -9.04 -16.28 9.30
N VAL A 340 -10.12 -15.89 8.59
CA VAL A 340 -11.20 -15.12 9.22
C VAL A 340 -12.15 -16.00 10.01
N GLY A 341 -12.50 -15.55 11.21
CA GLY A 341 -13.43 -16.28 12.08
C GLY A 341 -14.89 -15.92 11.84
N THR A 342 -15.16 -14.69 11.44
CA THR A 342 -16.52 -14.19 11.19
C THR A 342 -16.63 -13.68 9.76
N ILE A 343 -17.60 -14.21 9.00
CA ILE A 343 -17.90 -13.82 7.63
C ILE A 343 -19.28 -13.17 7.60
N ILE A 344 -19.35 -11.93 7.12
CA ILE A 344 -20.59 -11.16 6.95
C ILE A 344 -20.77 -10.89 5.45
N THR A 345 -21.87 -11.35 4.89
CA THR A 345 -22.22 -11.05 3.51
C THR A 345 -23.49 -10.23 3.44
N PHE A 346 -23.39 -9.09 2.78
CA PHE A 346 -24.53 -8.35 2.24
C PHE A 346 -24.88 -8.93 0.87
N ARG A 347 -25.80 -8.28 0.15
CA ARG A 347 -26.12 -8.66 -1.23
C ARG A 347 -24.88 -8.61 -2.12
N VAL A 348 -24.58 -9.72 -2.81
CA VAL A 348 -23.42 -9.90 -3.69
C VAL A 348 -23.82 -10.12 -5.15
N GLY A 349 -22.84 -10.27 -6.03
CA GLY A 349 -23.04 -10.70 -7.41
C GLY A 349 -23.20 -12.22 -7.53
N ALA A 350 -23.59 -12.71 -8.72
CA ALA A 350 -23.80 -14.14 -8.94
C ALA A 350 -22.52 -14.97 -8.74
N ALA A 351 -21.37 -14.50 -9.25
CA ALA A 351 -20.09 -15.19 -9.10
C ALA A 351 -19.64 -15.27 -7.64
N ASP A 352 -19.82 -14.18 -6.86
CA ASP A 352 -19.53 -14.20 -5.43
C ASP A 352 -20.51 -15.06 -4.66
N GLY A 353 -21.80 -15.09 -5.08
CA GLY A 353 -22.83 -15.95 -4.50
C GLY A 353 -22.46 -17.43 -4.65
N GLU A 354 -22.00 -17.85 -5.83
CA GLU A 354 -21.52 -19.22 -6.08
C GLU A 354 -20.31 -19.58 -5.20
N PHE A 355 -19.37 -18.64 -5.03
CA PHE A 355 -18.21 -18.86 -4.18
C PHE A 355 -18.60 -18.96 -2.69
N LEU A 356 -19.44 -18.03 -2.22
CA LEU A 356 -19.87 -17.94 -0.82
C LEU A 356 -20.86 -19.03 -0.41
N GLU A 357 -21.62 -19.59 -1.34
CA GLU A 357 -22.52 -20.71 -1.07
C GLU A 357 -21.82 -21.83 -0.30
N LYS A 358 -20.56 -22.13 -0.63
CA LYS A 358 -19.75 -23.17 0.04
C LYS A 358 -19.53 -22.87 1.53
N GLU A 359 -19.52 -21.60 1.91
CA GLU A 359 -19.36 -21.16 3.31
C GLU A 359 -20.71 -21.12 4.08
N PHE A 360 -21.83 -20.93 3.35
CA PHE A 360 -23.15 -20.69 3.93
C PHE A 360 -24.11 -21.88 3.82
N MET A 361 -23.77 -22.92 3.06
CA MET A 361 -24.54 -24.16 3.01
C MET A 361 -24.58 -24.90 4.36
N PRO A 362 -25.64 -25.64 4.67
CA PRO A 362 -26.86 -25.80 3.88
C PRO A 362 -27.92 -24.71 4.14
N GLU A 363 -27.66 -23.72 5.01
CA GLU A 363 -28.66 -22.77 5.50
C GLU A 363 -29.07 -21.74 4.42
N PHE A 364 -28.12 -21.33 3.54
CA PHE A 364 -28.34 -20.36 2.47
C PHE A 364 -27.66 -20.79 1.17
N LEU A 365 -28.38 -20.62 0.06
CA LEU A 365 -27.94 -20.93 -1.28
C LEU A 365 -27.55 -19.66 -2.04
N GLN A 366 -26.95 -19.80 -3.21
CA GLN A 366 -26.53 -18.69 -4.09
C GLN A 366 -27.68 -17.67 -4.32
N ASN A 367 -28.91 -18.16 -4.57
CA ASN A 367 -30.04 -17.29 -4.81
C ASN A 367 -30.41 -16.41 -3.60
N ASP A 368 -30.21 -16.90 -2.40
CA ASP A 368 -30.44 -16.13 -1.17
C ASP A 368 -29.42 -14.99 -1.05
N LEU A 369 -28.15 -15.29 -1.32
CA LEU A 369 -27.02 -14.34 -1.23
C LEU A 369 -27.14 -13.18 -2.22
N VAL A 370 -27.68 -13.42 -3.43
CA VAL A 370 -27.83 -12.39 -4.47
C VAL A 370 -29.08 -11.54 -4.34
N ASN A 371 -30.06 -11.96 -3.52
CA ASN A 371 -31.36 -11.30 -3.38
C ASN A 371 -31.58 -10.57 -2.04
N LEU A 372 -30.53 -10.43 -1.22
CA LEU A 372 -30.63 -9.72 0.05
C LEU A 372 -31.07 -8.26 -0.12
N ALA A 373 -31.95 -7.79 0.73
CA ALA A 373 -32.34 -6.39 0.80
C ALA A 373 -31.22 -5.53 1.42
N LYS A 374 -31.32 -4.21 1.28
CA LYS A 374 -30.39 -3.26 1.92
C LYS A 374 -30.38 -3.46 3.44
N ALA A 375 -29.21 -3.37 4.06
CA ALA A 375 -28.95 -3.55 5.50
C ALA A 375 -29.24 -4.97 6.03
N ASN A 376 -29.68 -5.91 5.21
CA ASN A 376 -29.77 -7.33 5.61
C ASN A 376 -28.48 -8.05 5.27
N ILE A 377 -28.10 -8.99 6.14
CA ILE A 377 -26.89 -9.77 6.04
C ILE A 377 -27.18 -11.26 6.30
N TYR A 378 -26.35 -12.10 5.70
CA TYR A 378 -26.12 -13.44 6.24
C TYR A 378 -24.75 -13.44 6.92
N ILE A 379 -24.67 -14.11 8.04
CA ILE A 379 -23.49 -14.12 8.89
C ILE A 379 -23.15 -15.52 9.36
N LYS A 380 -21.87 -15.86 9.26
CA LYS A 380 -21.25 -17.02 9.90
C LYS A 380 -20.39 -16.48 11.03
N LEU A 381 -20.97 -16.45 12.22
CA LEU A 381 -20.40 -15.79 13.40
C LEU A 381 -19.49 -16.77 14.16
N MET A 382 -18.33 -16.30 14.60
CA MET A 382 -17.53 -17.04 15.57
C MET A 382 -18.06 -16.78 16.98
N ILE A 383 -18.28 -17.86 17.75
CA ILE A 383 -18.74 -17.81 19.14
C ILE A 383 -17.85 -18.75 19.95
N ASP A 384 -17.11 -18.20 20.92
CA ASP A 384 -16.20 -18.92 21.80
C ASP A 384 -15.20 -19.83 21.05
N GLY A 385 -14.69 -19.30 19.94
CA GLY A 385 -13.70 -19.97 19.07
C GLY A 385 -14.28 -21.01 18.12
N VAL A 386 -15.61 -21.20 18.09
CA VAL A 386 -16.31 -22.12 17.19
C VAL A 386 -17.17 -21.34 16.22
N SER A 387 -17.12 -21.72 14.93
CA SER A 387 -17.96 -21.10 13.92
C SER A 387 -19.41 -21.54 14.09
N SER A 388 -20.34 -20.57 14.19
CA SER A 388 -21.79 -20.86 14.26
C SER A 388 -22.32 -21.39 12.92
N LYS A 389 -23.51 -21.98 12.96
CA LYS A 389 -24.30 -22.12 11.73
C LYS A 389 -24.63 -20.74 11.18
N PRO A 390 -24.62 -20.55 9.87
CA PRO A 390 -25.05 -19.30 9.27
C PRO A 390 -26.48 -18.91 9.65
N PHE A 391 -26.72 -17.61 9.85
CA PHE A 391 -28.06 -17.08 10.13
C PHE A 391 -28.26 -15.70 9.46
N SER A 392 -29.51 -15.29 9.32
CA SER A 392 -29.88 -13.99 8.79
C SER A 392 -29.99 -12.94 9.89
N ALA A 393 -29.64 -11.71 9.56
CA ALA A 393 -29.71 -10.57 10.47
C ALA A 393 -29.91 -9.25 9.72
N THR A 394 -30.30 -8.22 10.46
CA THR A 394 -30.34 -6.83 9.98
C THR A 394 -29.30 -6.02 10.74
N THR A 395 -28.43 -5.30 10.04
CA THR A 395 -27.40 -4.45 10.67
C THR A 395 -28.04 -3.30 11.45
N LEU A 396 -27.31 -2.77 12.44
CA LEU A 396 -27.74 -1.57 13.15
C LEU A 396 -27.90 -0.40 12.17
N PRO A 397 -28.90 0.49 12.39
CA PRO A 397 -29.01 1.73 11.65
C PRO A 397 -27.78 2.62 11.90
N PRO A 398 -27.52 3.61 11.03
CA PRO A 398 -26.47 4.60 11.29
C PRO A 398 -26.67 5.28 12.64
N HIS A 399 -25.58 5.54 13.36
CA HIS A 399 -25.64 6.36 14.57
C HIS A 399 -26.20 7.75 14.23
N ILE A 400 -27.02 8.28 15.14
CA ILE A 400 -27.50 9.66 15.05
C ILE A 400 -26.33 10.59 15.39
N GLU A 401 -26.13 11.62 14.60
CA GLU A 401 -25.08 12.60 14.84
C GLU A 401 -25.22 13.21 16.25
N PRO A 402 -24.12 13.29 17.02
CA PRO A 402 -24.15 13.85 18.36
C PRO A 402 -24.43 15.35 18.31
N LEU A 403 -25.03 15.90 19.36
CA LEU A 403 -25.34 17.32 19.48
C LEU A 403 -24.07 18.19 19.58
N VAL A 404 -22.96 17.63 20.04
CA VAL A 404 -21.67 18.29 20.18
C VAL A 404 -20.64 17.52 19.36
N SER A 405 -19.95 18.22 18.48
CA SER A 405 -18.82 17.68 17.72
C SER A 405 -17.51 18.34 18.15
N TYR A 406 -16.49 17.56 18.36
CA TYR A 406 -15.15 18.03 18.69
C TYR A 406 -14.19 17.99 17.49
N LYS A 407 -14.70 17.84 16.27
CA LYS A 407 -13.94 17.69 15.03
C LYS A 407 -12.85 18.75 14.86
N ASP A 408 -13.19 20.03 15.06
CA ASP A 408 -12.23 21.13 14.89
C ASP A 408 -11.12 21.11 15.95
N ILE A 409 -11.46 20.70 17.18
CA ILE A 409 -10.47 20.55 18.26
C ILE A 409 -9.51 19.41 17.92
N ILE A 410 -10.03 18.27 17.44
CA ILE A 410 -9.23 17.11 17.03
C ILE A 410 -8.26 17.48 15.91
N ILE A 411 -8.74 18.18 14.86
CA ILE A 411 -7.91 18.63 13.75
C ILE A 411 -6.81 19.57 14.27
N LYS A 412 -7.16 20.51 15.13
CA LYS A 412 -6.20 21.44 15.74
C LYS A 412 -5.14 20.68 16.56
N ASN A 413 -5.56 19.81 17.48
CA ASN A 413 -4.67 19.03 18.32
C ASN A 413 -3.74 18.15 17.47
N THR A 414 -4.27 17.51 16.42
CA THR A 414 -3.47 16.71 15.50
C THR A 414 -2.40 17.54 14.78
N ARG A 415 -2.75 18.74 14.30
CA ARG A 415 -1.79 19.66 13.66
C ARG A 415 -0.68 20.10 14.62
N GLU A 416 -1.04 20.42 15.87
CA GLU A 416 -0.11 20.89 16.89
C GLU A 416 0.88 19.81 17.36
N HIS A 417 0.40 18.56 17.52
CA HIS A 417 1.23 17.48 18.06
C HIS A 417 1.98 16.67 16.97
N TYR A 418 1.39 16.51 15.79
CA TYR A 418 1.90 15.62 14.75
C TYR A 418 2.21 16.31 13.42
N GLY A 419 1.61 17.47 13.15
CA GLY A 419 1.83 18.24 11.93
C GLY A 419 3.07 19.12 12.01
N THR A 420 3.72 19.32 10.87
CA THR A 420 4.80 20.29 10.72
C THR A 420 4.37 21.34 9.69
N PRO A 421 4.49 22.65 9.96
CA PRO A 421 4.14 23.68 8.98
C PRO A 421 4.82 23.44 7.64
N ARG A 422 4.07 23.43 6.55
CA ARG A 422 4.53 23.13 5.20
C ARG A 422 5.82 23.86 4.80
N LYS A 423 5.91 25.17 5.12
CA LYS A 423 7.09 26.00 4.81
C LYS A 423 8.37 25.42 5.42
N ILE A 424 8.29 24.86 6.63
CA ILE A 424 9.42 24.24 7.31
C ILE A 424 9.80 22.93 6.62
N VAL A 425 8.80 22.12 6.24
CA VAL A 425 9.02 20.85 5.53
C VAL A 425 9.65 21.10 4.16
N ASP A 426 9.09 22.02 3.37
CA ASP A 426 9.62 22.38 2.05
C ASP A 426 11.07 22.89 2.15
N ALA A 427 11.37 23.77 3.12
CA ALA A 427 12.74 24.26 3.35
C ALA A 427 13.70 23.15 3.76
N ARG A 428 13.29 22.20 4.63
CA ARG A 428 14.11 21.07 5.05
C ARG A 428 14.42 20.14 3.88
N ILE A 429 13.42 19.74 3.11
CA ILE A 429 13.59 18.90 1.92
C ILE A 429 14.51 19.59 0.90
N ALA A 430 14.32 20.90 0.65
CA ALA A 430 15.17 21.67 -0.26
C ALA A 430 16.62 21.71 0.22
N SER A 431 16.87 21.96 1.51
CA SER A 431 18.23 21.99 2.08
C SER A 431 18.93 20.63 2.01
N GLU A 432 18.21 19.53 2.28
CA GLU A 432 18.76 18.17 2.17
C GLU A 432 19.09 17.81 0.73
N TRP A 433 18.34 18.35 -0.24
CA TRP A 433 18.61 18.16 -1.66
C TRP A 433 19.81 18.99 -2.13
N GLN A 434 19.95 20.25 -1.68
CA GLN A 434 21.04 21.17 -2.05
C GLN A 434 22.38 20.82 -1.40
N ALA A 435 22.40 20.45 -0.14
CA ALA A 435 23.63 20.12 0.61
C ALA A 435 24.50 19.04 -0.07
N ASN A 436 23.89 18.20 -0.92
CA ASN A 436 24.61 17.17 -1.65
C ASN A 436 25.01 17.59 -3.08
N SER A 437 24.34 18.62 -3.67
CA SER A 437 24.77 19.20 -4.93
C SER A 437 26.04 20.08 -4.78
N ASP A 438 26.17 20.78 -3.67
CA ASP A 438 27.38 21.60 -3.39
C ASP A 438 28.62 20.73 -3.15
N THR A 439 28.45 19.56 -2.52
CA THR A 439 29.54 18.58 -2.38
C THR A 439 30.02 18.05 -3.76
N ALA A 440 29.08 17.85 -4.69
CA ALA A 440 29.40 17.39 -6.06
C ALA A 440 30.08 18.46 -6.90
N ILE A 441 29.75 19.75 -6.67
CA ILE A 441 30.40 20.89 -7.35
C ILE A 441 31.83 21.07 -6.82
N ASN A 442 32.03 21.01 -5.50
CA ASN A 442 33.35 21.13 -4.87
C ASN A 442 34.26 19.96 -5.23
N GLU A 443 33.79 18.71 -5.35
CA GLU A 443 34.59 17.59 -5.85
C GLU A 443 35.00 17.77 -7.33
N LYS A 444 34.16 18.38 -8.17
CA LYS A 444 34.49 18.68 -9.56
C LYS A 444 35.50 19.85 -9.69
N ILE A 445 35.44 20.82 -8.81
CA ILE A 445 36.37 21.94 -8.73
C ILE A 445 37.73 21.45 -8.22
N GLY A 446 37.77 20.67 -7.12
CA GLY A 446 38.99 20.10 -6.57
C GLY A 446 39.73 19.16 -7.53
N ARG A 447 39.04 18.46 -8.43
CA ARG A 447 39.68 17.63 -9.48
C ARG A 447 40.20 18.41 -10.68
N ARG A 448 39.83 19.68 -10.86
CA ARG A 448 40.38 20.54 -11.90
C ARG A 448 41.71 21.18 -11.50
N ASP A 449 41.97 21.33 -10.21
CA ASP A 449 43.18 21.99 -9.72
C ASP A 449 44.38 21.05 -9.46
N GLU A 450 44.20 19.73 -9.60
CA GLU A 450 45.28 18.74 -9.48
C GLU A 450 45.83 18.24 -10.84
N LYS A 451 45.99 19.10 -11.83
CA LYS A 451 46.94 18.82 -12.93
C LYS A 451 48.29 19.40 -12.52
N PRO A 452 49.34 18.57 -12.31
CA PRO A 452 50.66 19.07 -11.98
C PRO A 452 51.19 19.94 -13.12
N LEU A 453 51.58 21.17 -12.79
CA LEU A 453 52.29 22.13 -13.65
C LEU A 453 53.75 21.71 -13.89
N ALA A 454 54.01 20.43 -14.16
CA ALA A 454 55.38 19.89 -14.26
C ALA A 454 55.68 19.23 -15.60
N GLN A 455 55.28 19.89 -16.72
CA GLN A 455 55.76 19.44 -18.03
C GLN A 455 55.80 20.55 -19.09
N VAL A 456 56.27 21.74 -18.72
CA VAL A 456 56.68 22.75 -19.72
C VAL A 456 58.01 23.38 -19.25
N LEU A 457 59.12 22.65 -19.30
CA LEU A 457 60.47 23.17 -19.34
C LEU A 457 61.42 22.02 -19.75
N ARG A 458 61.54 21.76 -21.02
CA ARG A 458 62.79 21.21 -21.60
C ARG A 458 63.22 22.11 -22.79
N PRO A 459 64.37 22.68 -22.76
CA PRO A 459 64.90 23.41 -23.91
C PRO A 459 65.49 22.40 -24.88
N SER A 460 65.10 22.45 -26.17
CA SER A 460 65.80 21.79 -27.26
C SER A 460 66.62 22.85 -28.02
N ALA A 461 67.88 22.60 -28.05
CA ALA A 461 68.89 23.42 -28.79
C ALA A 461 68.82 23.22 -30.31
N SER A 462 68.98 24.33 -30.97
CA SER A 462 69.66 24.61 -32.26
C SER A 462 69.33 23.74 -33.48
N HIS A 463 68.84 24.40 -34.56
CA HIS A 463 69.59 24.66 -35.75
C HIS A 463 69.00 25.83 -36.57
N ALA A 464 69.83 26.73 -36.94
CA ALA A 464 69.56 27.90 -37.74
C ALA A 464 69.28 27.51 -39.21
N ASP A 465 68.29 28.18 -39.83
CA ASP A 465 68.53 28.79 -41.14
C ASP A 465 67.47 29.86 -41.41
N GLY A 466 67.98 31.00 -41.87
CA GLY A 466 67.23 32.22 -42.06
C GLY A 466 66.43 32.26 -43.35
N ARG A 467 65.35 32.98 -43.28
CA ARG A 467 64.85 33.90 -44.33
C ARG A 467 63.72 34.77 -43.75
N SER A 468 63.97 36.04 -43.81
CA SER A 468 63.09 37.17 -43.55
C SER A 468 61.89 37.18 -44.50
N ILE A 469 60.70 37.50 -43.99
CA ILE A 469 59.74 38.37 -44.71
C ILE A 469 58.79 38.96 -43.66
N ARG A 470 58.49 40.23 -43.86
CA ARG A 470 57.77 41.19 -42.97
C ARG A 470 56.30 40.93 -42.84
N PRO A 471 55.66 41.61 -41.86
CA PRO A 471 54.32 41.36 -41.42
C PRO A 471 53.25 42.07 -42.26
N SER A 472 52.11 41.48 -42.42
CA SER A 472 50.89 42.12 -42.94
C SER A 472 49.83 42.26 -41.85
N VAL A 473 49.35 43.49 -41.74
CA VAL A 473 48.34 44.05 -40.82
C VAL A 473 46.98 43.57 -41.25
N PRO A 474 46.02 43.40 -40.31
CA PRO A 474 44.66 42.94 -40.58
C PRO A 474 43.75 44.06 -41.07
N PRO A 475 42.74 43.80 -41.90
CA PRO A 475 41.70 44.79 -42.19
C PRO A 475 40.56 44.81 -41.18
N SER A 476 40.22 46.02 -40.88
CA SER A 476 39.11 46.47 -40.03
C SER A 476 37.77 46.32 -40.70
N ILE A 477 36.80 45.98 -39.89
CA ILE A 477 35.46 46.54 -39.68
C ILE A 477 34.59 46.88 -40.90
N SER A 478 33.40 46.29 -40.95
CA SER A 478 32.22 46.99 -41.45
C SER A 478 30.98 46.67 -40.58
N ARG A 479 30.46 47.73 -40.00
CA ARG A 479 29.13 47.86 -39.43
C ARG A 479 28.08 47.81 -40.56
N ALA A 480 27.01 47.10 -40.38
CA ALA A 480 25.72 47.39 -41.02
C ALA A 480 24.56 46.89 -40.16
N HIS A 481 23.91 47.78 -39.68
CA HIS A 481 22.51 48.23 -39.74
C HIS A 481 21.51 47.45 -38.91
N VAL A 482 21.13 48.17 -37.88
CA VAL A 482 19.87 48.17 -37.12
C VAL A 482 18.69 48.34 -38.08
N SER A 483 17.68 47.55 -37.98
CA SER A 483 16.32 47.89 -38.40
C SER A 483 15.33 47.46 -37.30
N SER A 484 14.63 48.49 -36.88
CA SER A 484 13.61 48.54 -35.84
C SER A 484 12.27 47.92 -36.31
N PRO A 485 11.33 47.70 -35.37
CA PRO A 485 10.19 46.78 -35.52
C PRO A 485 8.96 47.46 -36.15
N LEU A 486 8.10 46.68 -36.77
CA LEU A 486 6.77 47.07 -37.23
C LEU A 486 5.67 46.59 -36.27
N PRO A 487 4.49 47.23 -36.30
CA PRO A 487 3.63 47.39 -35.13
C PRO A 487 2.54 46.32 -34.96
N ILE A 488 2.13 46.22 -33.74
CA ILE A 488 1.03 45.45 -33.19
C ILE A 488 -0.31 45.91 -33.79
N SER A 489 -1.07 44.97 -34.36
CA SER A 489 -2.47 45.16 -34.73
C SER A 489 -3.36 44.59 -33.63
N THR A 490 -4.05 45.49 -32.93
CA THR A 490 -5.15 45.23 -32.03
C THR A 490 -6.39 44.85 -32.80
N SER A 491 -7.00 43.70 -32.53
CA SER A 491 -8.39 43.42 -32.84
C SER A 491 -9.14 42.98 -31.59
N GLN A 492 -10.19 43.74 -31.32
CA GLN A 492 -11.09 43.56 -30.19
C GLN A 492 -11.96 42.28 -30.28
N PRO A 493 -12.49 41.81 -29.14
CA PRO A 493 -13.29 40.57 -29.10
C PRO A 493 -14.74 40.83 -29.53
N VAL A 494 -15.27 39.89 -30.30
CA VAL A 494 -16.69 39.81 -30.64
C VAL A 494 -17.38 38.93 -29.59
N ASP A 495 -18.34 39.55 -28.93
CA ASP A 495 -19.28 39.01 -27.97
C ASP A 495 -20.41 38.28 -28.75
N THR A 496 -20.56 36.95 -28.58
CA THR A 496 -21.74 36.22 -29.00
C THR A 496 -22.20 35.26 -27.92
N ARG A 497 -23.16 35.73 -27.13
CA ARG A 497 -24.04 34.88 -26.32
C ARG A 497 -25.13 34.29 -27.23
N PRO A 498 -25.51 33.04 -27.13
CA PRO A 498 -26.81 32.57 -27.52
C PRO A 498 -27.76 32.53 -26.32
N SER A 499 -28.90 33.11 -26.57
CA SER A 499 -30.07 33.20 -25.70
C SER A 499 -30.72 31.85 -25.44
N ILE A 500 -31.13 31.67 -24.21
CA ILE A 500 -32.00 30.60 -23.71
C ILE A 500 -33.43 30.87 -24.17
N SER A 501 -34.06 29.91 -24.82
CA SER A 501 -35.51 29.84 -24.99
C SER A 501 -36.05 28.55 -24.40
N THR A 502 -36.86 28.69 -23.38
CA THR A 502 -37.76 27.68 -22.81
C THR A 502 -38.89 27.32 -23.78
N PRO A 503 -39.33 26.08 -23.86
CA PRO A 503 -40.65 25.76 -24.33
C PRO A 503 -41.58 25.27 -23.22
N THR A 504 -42.75 25.85 -23.31
CA THR A 504 -43.98 25.67 -22.57
C THR A 504 -44.57 24.26 -22.68
N GLU A 505 -45.21 23.83 -21.62
CA GLU A 505 -46.08 22.65 -21.53
C GLU A 505 -47.24 22.71 -22.55
N SER A 506 -47.55 21.56 -23.15
CA SER A 506 -48.89 21.28 -23.64
C SER A 506 -49.28 19.81 -23.44
N VAL A 507 -50.31 19.63 -22.66
CA VAL A 507 -51.06 18.43 -22.35
C VAL A 507 -51.90 18.05 -23.57
N VAL A 508 -51.84 16.81 -24.08
CA VAL A 508 -52.96 16.19 -24.85
C VAL A 508 -52.97 14.65 -24.65
N ARG A 509 -54.15 14.20 -24.36
CA ARG A 509 -54.79 12.92 -24.07
C ARG A 509 -54.45 11.75 -25.01
N THR A 510 -54.52 10.55 -24.41
CA THR A 510 -54.65 9.23 -25.03
C THR A 510 -55.89 9.08 -25.90
N PRO A 511 -55.88 8.16 -26.89
CA PRO A 511 -56.76 7.00 -26.76
C PRO A 511 -56.15 5.64 -27.21
N ASP A 512 -56.78 4.60 -26.64
CA ASP A 512 -56.65 3.16 -26.91
C ASP A 512 -56.73 2.78 -28.39
N HIS A 513 -55.95 1.77 -28.81
CA HIS A 513 -56.40 0.71 -29.71
C HIS A 513 -55.50 -0.54 -29.66
N LYS A 514 -56.15 -1.68 -29.69
CA LYS A 514 -55.66 -3.07 -29.69
C LYS A 514 -55.23 -3.53 -31.11
N PRO A 515 -54.64 -4.71 -31.26
CA PRO A 515 -53.51 -4.99 -32.15
C PRO A 515 -53.93 -5.57 -33.52
N ALA A 516 -53.03 -5.42 -34.50
CA ALA A 516 -53.11 -6.16 -35.78
C ALA A 516 -51.75 -6.85 -36.07
N HIS A 517 -51.86 -8.14 -36.36
CA HIS A 517 -50.77 -8.98 -36.87
C HIS A 517 -50.23 -8.46 -38.19
N VAL A 518 -48.91 -8.32 -38.31
CA VAL A 518 -48.24 -8.35 -39.62
C VAL A 518 -46.93 -9.16 -39.43
N SER A 519 -46.84 -10.22 -40.22
CA SER A 519 -45.63 -11.05 -40.39
C SER A 519 -44.70 -10.34 -41.36
N GLU A 520 -43.50 -9.99 -40.91
CA GLU A 520 -42.42 -9.63 -41.83
C GLU A 520 -41.18 -10.52 -41.56
N THR A 521 -40.80 -11.19 -42.62
CA THR A 521 -39.63 -12.02 -42.81
C THR A 521 -38.37 -11.18 -42.73
N ILE A 522 -37.54 -11.43 -41.73
CA ILE A 522 -36.19 -10.84 -41.58
C ILE A 522 -35.18 -11.78 -42.24
N SER A 523 -34.51 -11.29 -43.28
CA SER A 523 -33.37 -11.92 -43.95
C SER A 523 -32.13 -11.90 -43.06
N VAL A 524 -31.53 -13.08 -42.91
CA VAL A 524 -30.29 -13.32 -42.16
C VAL A 524 -29.07 -12.88 -42.98
N PRO A 525 -28.14 -12.07 -42.44
CA PRO A 525 -26.84 -11.81 -43.06
C PRO A 525 -25.86 -12.99 -42.87
N PRO A 526 -24.85 -13.14 -43.75
CA PRO A 526 -24.01 -14.35 -43.81
C PRO A 526 -23.05 -14.49 -42.62
N SER A 527 -22.88 -15.73 -42.22
CA SER A 527 -22.05 -16.20 -41.11
C SER A 527 -20.57 -15.86 -41.25
N VAL A 528 -19.99 -15.34 -40.15
CA VAL A 528 -18.54 -15.20 -39.93
C VAL A 528 -17.95 -16.58 -39.64
N PRO A 529 -16.75 -16.93 -40.14
CA PRO A 529 -16.16 -18.25 -39.92
C PRO A 529 -15.75 -18.44 -38.46
N SER A 530 -16.12 -19.60 -37.92
CA SER A 530 -15.86 -20.04 -36.55
C SER A 530 -14.37 -20.21 -36.28
N ALA A 531 -13.93 -19.71 -35.11
CA ALA A 531 -12.59 -19.93 -34.54
C ALA A 531 -12.36 -21.41 -34.24
N PRO A 532 -11.10 -21.91 -34.33
CA PRO A 532 -10.79 -23.32 -34.06
C PRO A 532 -10.98 -23.66 -32.57
N ALA A 533 -11.53 -24.84 -32.33
CA ALA A 533 -11.79 -25.40 -31.01
C ALA A 533 -10.52 -25.50 -30.14
N PRO A 534 -10.60 -25.28 -28.83
CA PRO A 534 -9.45 -25.40 -27.95
C PRO A 534 -8.97 -26.84 -27.86
N LYS A 535 -7.66 -27.05 -28.02
CA LYS A 535 -6.99 -28.33 -27.86
C LYS A 535 -7.21 -28.86 -26.44
N GLN A 536 -7.81 -30.01 -26.32
CA GLN A 536 -7.93 -30.74 -25.06
C GLN A 536 -6.53 -31.10 -24.54
N PHE A 537 -6.15 -30.51 -23.41
CA PHE A 537 -4.98 -30.98 -22.65
C PHE A 537 -5.32 -32.32 -22.03
N ILE A 538 -4.67 -33.38 -22.51
CA ILE A 538 -4.67 -34.72 -21.89
C ILE A 538 -3.91 -34.60 -20.57
N ARG A 539 -4.63 -34.63 -19.45
CA ARG A 539 -4.01 -34.77 -18.13
C ARG A 539 -3.31 -36.14 -18.08
N GLN A 540 -1.97 -36.14 -18.13
CA GLN A 540 -1.20 -37.32 -17.76
C GLN A 540 -1.53 -37.65 -16.29
N LYS A 541 -2.02 -38.87 -16.07
CA LYS A 541 -2.17 -39.43 -14.73
C LYS A 541 -0.77 -39.55 -14.12
N VAL A 542 -0.51 -38.80 -13.06
CA VAL A 542 0.72 -38.97 -12.27
C VAL A 542 0.67 -40.34 -11.60
N ASP A 543 1.66 -41.15 -11.84
CA ASP A 543 1.81 -42.46 -11.18
C ASP A 543 2.30 -42.26 -9.75
N ILE A 544 1.32 -42.27 -8.83
CA ILE A 544 1.55 -42.05 -7.40
C ILE A 544 2.41 -43.17 -6.79
N GLU A 545 2.37 -44.35 -7.34
CA GLU A 545 3.21 -45.48 -6.87
C GLU A 545 4.67 -45.33 -7.27
N ALA A 546 4.95 -44.81 -8.46
CA ALA A 546 6.30 -44.47 -8.89
C ALA A 546 6.90 -43.35 -8.01
N LEU A 547 6.11 -42.36 -7.66
CA LEU A 547 6.53 -41.27 -6.77
C LEU A 547 6.82 -41.76 -5.34
N ARG A 548 5.98 -42.64 -4.79
CA ARG A 548 6.21 -43.28 -3.49
C ARG A 548 7.49 -44.13 -3.47
N ARG A 549 7.78 -44.89 -4.52
CA ARG A 549 9.02 -45.66 -4.61
C ARG A 549 10.25 -44.77 -4.61
N SER A 550 10.24 -43.69 -5.38
CA SER A 550 11.34 -42.72 -5.42
C SER A 550 11.60 -42.05 -4.07
N ILE A 551 10.53 -41.67 -3.33
CA ILE A 551 10.65 -41.10 -1.98
C ILE A 551 11.22 -42.11 -0.99
N ASN A 552 10.75 -43.36 -1.00
CA ASN A 552 11.26 -44.40 -0.10
C ASN A 552 12.72 -44.77 -0.38
N GLU A 553 13.17 -44.78 -1.64
CA GLU A 553 14.58 -45.00 -1.99
C GLU A 553 15.46 -43.83 -1.53
N SER A 554 14.97 -42.61 -1.61
CA SER A 554 15.70 -41.42 -1.11
C SER A 554 15.83 -41.41 0.42
N LEU A 555 14.79 -41.82 1.14
CA LEU A 555 14.82 -41.95 2.61
C LEU A 555 15.75 -43.08 3.06
N LYS A 556 15.80 -44.19 2.32
CA LYS A 556 16.70 -45.33 2.62
C LYS A 556 18.18 -44.96 2.42
N LYS A 557 18.50 -44.18 1.38
CA LYS A 557 19.85 -43.64 1.17
C LYS A 557 20.29 -42.62 2.25
N GLN A 558 19.36 -41.85 2.82
CA GLN A 558 19.68 -40.97 3.94
C GLN A 558 19.95 -41.74 5.24
N SER A 559 19.19 -42.80 5.54
CA SER A 559 19.41 -43.64 6.74
C SER A 559 20.69 -44.47 6.70
N GLU A 560 21.18 -44.82 5.48
CA GLU A 560 22.45 -45.56 5.30
C GLU A 560 23.69 -44.66 5.39
N SER A 561 23.54 -43.33 5.31
CA SER A 561 24.61 -42.34 5.45
C SER A 561 24.81 -41.83 6.90
N GLU A 562 23.96 -42.19 7.86
CA GLU A 562 24.00 -41.74 9.25
C GLU A 562 24.39 -42.83 10.26
N THR A 563 25.06 -43.94 9.87
CA THR A 563 25.65 -44.88 10.84
C THR A 563 27.05 -44.42 11.25
N PRO A 564 27.28 -44.03 12.53
CA PRO A 564 28.62 -43.73 13.01
C PRO A 564 29.41 -45.02 13.18
N SER A 565 30.62 -45.05 12.63
CA SER A 565 31.62 -46.11 12.85
C SER A 565 31.97 -46.19 14.37
N GLN A 566 31.60 -47.31 15.02
CA GLN A 566 32.20 -47.73 16.28
C GLN A 566 33.61 -48.24 15.97
N ASP A 567 34.64 -47.51 16.42
CA ASP A 567 35.92 -48.03 16.85
C ASP A 567 36.74 -46.90 17.50
N SER A 568 36.77 -46.93 18.82
CA SER A 568 37.95 -46.66 19.69
C SER A 568 37.48 -46.53 21.15
N ALA A 569 37.36 -47.68 21.81
CA ALA A 569 37.39 -47.77 23.24
C ALA A 569 38.82 -48.19 23.65
N ALA A 570 39.55 -47.32 24.33
CA ALA A 570 40.65 -47.73 25.21
C ALA A 570 40.94 -46.65 26.26
N SER A 571 40.64 -47.03 27.50
CA SER A 571 41.38 -46.72 28.75
C SER A 571 41.73 -45.24 29.06
N VAL A 572 41.19 -44.75 30.18
CA VAL A 572 42.00 -44.22 31.28
C VAL A 572 41.19 -44.23 32.62
N GLU A 573 41.84 -44.83 33.59
CA GLU A 573 41.62 -45.07 34.99
C GLU A 573 40.88 -44.02 35.85
N LYS A 574 40.19 -44.59 36.85
CA LYS A 574 39.79 -43.97 38.13
C LYS A 574 40.99 -43.63 38.99
N LYS A 575 40.92 -42.52 39.73
CA LYS A 575 41.15 -42.47 41.18
C LYS A 575 40.69 -41.12 41.79
N PRO A 576 40.42 -41.13 43.10
CA PRO A 576 39.47 -40.29 43.77
C PRO A 576 40.17 -39.20 44.61
N GLU A 577 39.47 -38.17 44.91
CA GLU A 577 39.24 -37.52 46.21
C GLU A 577 38.25 -36.37 46.06
#